data_e2e9e23e73313287691cbd38f7d6fb59
#
_entry.id   e2e9e23e73313287691cbd38f7d6fb59
#
_cell.length_a   1.000
_cell.length_b   1.000
_cell.length_c   1.000
_cell.angle_alpha   90.00
_cell.angle_beta   90.00
_cell.angle_gamma   90.00
#
_symmetry.space_group_name_H-M   'P 1'
#
loop_
_entity.id
_entity.type
_entity.pdbx_description
1 polymer ?
#
loop_
_entity_poly.entity_id
_entity_poly.type
_entity_poly.pdbx_seq_one_letter_code
_entity_poly.pdbx_strand_id
1 'polypeptide(L)'
;RISMKKMRKMRLFQKDAYIGIDFLEKKTEVIKLNEQGAKNVFTFDIETSNGTKTIAIANPPVKDTNAIKMKIETFKNAIINNTETPVTILDGFAAMEVAHQILEKINQGKA
;
A
#
# COMPACT_ATOMS: atom_id res chain seq x y z
N ARG A 1 -9.00 21.82 -2.01
CA ARG A 1 -8.65 21.55 -0.59
C ARG A 1 -7.19 21.91 -0.38
N ILE A 2 -6.91 22.87 0.46
CA ILE A 2 -5.54 23.28 0.81
C ILE A 2 -5.11 22.42 2.00
N SER A 3 -4.02 21.67 1.85
CA SER A 3 -3.40 20.91 2.95
C SER A 3 -2.06 21.54 3.29
N MET A 4 -1.87 21.94 4.53
CA MET A 4 -0.59 22.50 5.02
C MET A 4 0.51 21.43 5.13
N LYS A 5 0.14 20.15 5.15
CA LYS A 5 1.08 19.03 5.26
C LYS A 5 0.99 18.14 4.03
N LYS A 6 2.12 17.88 3.40
CA LYS A 6 2.20 16.88 2.34
C LYS A 6 1.88 15.50 2.92
N MET A 7 0.96 14.77 2.29
CA MET A 7 0.60 13.41 2.67
C MET A 7 0.56 12.51 1.45
N ARG A 8 1.13 11.33 1.57
CA ARG A 8 1.08 10.30 0.54
C ARG A 8 0.88 8.96 1.22
N LYS A 9 -0.38 8.68 1.57
CA LYS A 9 -0.76 7.52 2.37
C LYS A 9 -1.77 6.65 1.65
N MET A 10 -1.65 5.35 1.84
CA MET A 10 -2.64 4.35 1.44
C MET A 10 -3.09 3.59 2.67
N ARG A 11 -4.37 3.23 2.72
CA ARG A 11 -4.97 2.41 3.76
C ARG A 11 -5.75 1.29 3.12
N LEU A 12 -5.48 0.07 3.55
CA LEU A 12 -6.14 -1.13 3.08
C LEU A 12 -6.85 -1.77 4.26
N PHE A 13 -8.11 -2.10 4.09
CA PHE A 13 -8.95 -2.74 5.10
C PHE A 13 -9.30 -4.14 4.63
N GLN A 14 -8.99 -5.12 5.46
CA GLN A 14 -9.36 -6.51 5.28
C GLN A 14 -10.25 -6.95 6.46
N LYS A 15 -10.87 -8.12 6.35
CA LYS A 15 -11.74 -8.65 7.41
C LYS A 15 -11.05 -8.71 8.78
N ASP A 16 -9.78 -9.12 8.81
CA ASP A 16 -9.02 -9.35 10.04
C ASP A 16 -7.73 -8.51 10.11
N ALA A 17 -7.54 -7.56 9.18
CA ALA A 17 -6.34 -6.75 9.13
C ALA A 17 -6.60 -5.33 8.61
N TYR A 18 -5.80 -4.41 9.13
CA TYR A 18 -5.64 -3.05 8.61
C TYR A 18 -4.18 -2.84 8.23
N ILE A 19 -3.94 -2.30 7.04
CA ILE A 19 -2.60 -2.00 6.56
C ILE A 19 -2.52 -0.51 6.23
N GLY A 20 -1.66 0.20 6.93
CA GLY A 20 -1.32 1.59 6.69
C GLY A 20 0.03 1.72 6.01
N ILE A 21 0.10 2.42 4.88
CA ILE A 21 1.34 2.69 4.15
C ILE A 21 1.53 4.20 4.06
N ASP A 22 2.67 4.69 4.53
CA ASP A 22 3.11 6.06 4.35
C ASP A 22 4.31 6.09 3.38
N PHE A 23 4.05 6.54 2.16
CA PHE A 23 5.07 6.61 1.11
C PHE A 23 6.07 7.76 1.29
N LEU A 24 5.72 8.79 2.08
CA LEU A 24 6.65 9.88 2.37
C LEU A 24 7.62 9.50 3.48
N GLU A 25 7.08 8.92 4.56
CA GLU A 25 7.87 8.48 5.71
C GLU A 25 8.50 7.10 5.49
N LYS A 26 8.16 6.42 4.37
CA LYS A 26 8.61 5.05 4.06
C LYS A 26 8.31 4.09 5.22
N LYS A 27 7.06 4.12 5.73
CA LYS A 27 6.61 3.30 6.85
C LYS A 27 5.42 2.45 6.45
N THR A 28 5.40 1.24 6.95
CA THR A 28 4.26 0.33 6.84
C THR A 28 3.87 -0.13 8.23
N GLU A 29 2.60 -0.06 8.53
CA GLU A 29 1.99 -0.58 9.75
C GLU A 29 0.96 -1.63 9.36
N VAL A 30 1.01 -2.77 10.02
CA VAL A 30 0.05 -3.86 9.84
C VAL A 30 -0.56 -4.18 11.18
N ILE A 31 -1.87 -4.00 11.30
CA ILE A 31 -2.66 -4.34 12.48
C ILE A 31 -3.51 -5.55 12.14
N LYS A 32 -3.37 -6.63 12.89
CA LYS A 32 -4.15 -7.86 12.69
C LYS A 32 -4.92 -8.25 13.94
N LEU A 33 -6.08 -8.86 13.74
CA LEU A 33 -6.88 -9.46 14.80
C LEU A 33 -6.52 -10.94 14.95
N ASN A 34 -6.45 -11.40 16.21
CA ASN A 34 -6.29 -12.83 16.60
C ASN A 34 -4.99 -13.49 16.14
N GLU A 35 -3.92 -12.74 15.88
CA GLU A 35 -2.61 -13.31 15.57
C GLU A 35 -1.82 -13.53 16.87
N GLN A 36 -1.67 -14.78 17.29
CA GLN A 36 -0.86 -15.18 18.44
C GLN A 36 0.51 -15.68 17.98
N GLY A 37 1.58 -15.27 18.67
CA GLY A 37 2.90 -15.90 18.55
C GLY A 37 3.82 -15.41 17.43
N ALA A 38 3.54 -14.32 16.75
CA ALA A 38 4.48 -13.72 15.78
C ALA A 38 5.68 -13.07 16.49
N LYS A 39 6.90 -13.44 16.11
CA LYS A 39 8.13 -12.80 16.61
C LYS A 39 8.20 -11.35 16.16
N ASN A 40 8.58 -10.43 17.08
CA ASN A 40 8.72 -8.99 16.84
C ASN A 40 7.40 -8.23 16.56
N VAL A 41 6.30 -8.68 17.14
CA VAL A 41 5.00 -8.03 17.03
C VAL A 41 4.54 -7.60 18.41
N PHE A 42 4.11 -6.35 18.54
CA PHE A 42 3.49 -5.87 19.76
C PHE A 42 2.04 -6.35 19.81
N THR A 43 1.68 -7.08 20.85
CA THR A 43 0.33 -7.61 21.03
C THR A 43 -0.31 -7.07 22.30
N PHE A 44 -1.61 -6.78 22.23
CA PHE A 44 -2.43 -6.45 23.39
C PHE A 44 -3.85 -6.97 23.22
N ASP A 45 -4.48 -7.26 24.33
CA ASP A 45 -5.85 -7.78 24.33
C ASP A 45 -6.85 -6.64 24.52
N ILE A 46 -7.95 -6.70 23.78
CA ILE A 46 -9.10 -5.80 23.93
C ILE A 46 -10.34 -6.63 24.26
N GLU A 47 -11.10 -6.16 25.25
CA GLU A 47 -12.41 -6.71 25.54
C GLU A 47 -13.45 -6.14 24.55
N THR A 48 -14.19 -7.03 23.91
CA THR A 48 -15.29 -6.66 23.00
C THR A 48 -16.58 -7.34 23.46
N SER A 49 -17.72 -6.87 23.00
CA SER A 49 -19.02 -7.51 23.25
C SER A 49 -19.08 -9.00 22.88
N ASN A 50 -18.17 -9.46 22.01
CA ASN A 50 -18.07 -10.84 21.52
C ASN A 50 -16.86 -11.61 22.12
N GLY A 51 -16.32 -11.16 23.27
CA GLY A 51 -15.16 -11.75 23.94
C GLY A 51 -13.87 -10.97 23.74
N THR A 52 -12.80 -11.47 24.35
CA THR A 52 -11.46 -10.89 24.26
C THR A 52 -10.86 -11.17 22.89
N LYS A 53 -10.30 -10.14 22.26
CA LYS A 53 -9.57 -10.25 20.99
C LYS A 53 -8.16 -9.73 21.16
N THR A 54 -7.19 -10.47 20.65
CA THR A 54 -5.79 -10.06 20.60
C THR A 54 -5.53 -9.23 19.35
N ILE A 55 -4.99 -8.04 19.51
CA ILE A 55 -4.52 -7.19 18.43
C ILE A 55 -3.00 -7.33 18.33
N ALA A 56 -2.51 -7.57 17.13
CA ALA A 56 -1.11 -7.64 16.80
C ALA A 56 -0.72 -6.46 15.91
N ILE A 57 0.28 -5.66 16.33
CA ILE A 57 0.81 -4.53 15.55
C ILE A 57 2.21 -4.87 15.09
N ALA A 58 2.40 -4.93 13.79
CA ALA A 58 3.68 -5.13 13.15
C ALA A 58 4.09 -3.90 12.33
N ASN A 59 5.36 -3.54 12.41
CA ASN A 59 5.97 -2.51 11.58
C ASN A 59 7.07 -3.16 10.71
N PRO A 60 6.71 -3.74 9.55
CA PRO A 60 7.69 -4.35 8.68
C PRO A 60 8.77 -3.37 8.27
N PRO A 61 10.06 -3.77 8.30
CA PRO A 61 11.14 -2.89 7.88
C PRO A 61 11.04 -2.58 6.38
N VAL A 62 11.12 -1.30 6.03
CA VAL A 62 11.13 -0.84 4.65
C VAL A 62 12.57 -0.59 4.23
N LYS A 63 13.02 -1.25 3.16
CA LYS A 63 14.35 -1.00 2.59
C LYS A 63 14.37 0.37 1.93
N ASP A 64 15.41 1.15 2.21
CA ASP A 64 15.62 2.40 1.48
C ASP A 64 16.04 2.08 0.05
N THR A 65 15.19 2.40 -0.89
CA THR A 65 15.34 2.06 -2.31
C THR A 65 15.10 3.29 -3.16
N ASN A 66 16.00 3.53 -4.12
CA ASN A 66 15.74 4.53 -5.15
C ASN A 66 14.79 3.93 -6.19
N ALA A 67 13.55 4.42 -6.22
CA ALA A 67 12.49 3.91 -7.09
C ALA A 67 12.84 4.03 -8.59
N ILE A 68 13.52 5.09 -9.00
CA ILE A 68 13.91 5.29 -10.41
C ILE A 68 14.98 4.27 -10.79
N LYS A 69 16.00 4.09 -9.94
CA LYS A 69 17.04 3.10 -10.16
C LYS A 69 16.45 1.69 -10.27
N MET A 70 15.59 1.30 -9.33
CA MET A 70 14.92 0.00 -9.35
C MET A 70 14.12 -0.21 -10.62
N LYS A 71 13.37 0.80 -11.07
CA LYS A 71 12.59 0.74 -12.32
C LYS A 71 13.48 0.45 -13.53
N ILE A 72 14.62 1.15 -13.65
CA ILE A 72 15.54 0.98 -14.78
C ILE A 72 16.22 -0.40 -14.70
N GLU A 73 16.69 -0.82 -13.53
CA GLU A 73 17.31 -2.13 -13.33
C GLU A 73 16.36 -3.27 -13.64
N THR A 74 15.10 -3.17 -13.21
CA THR A 74 14.08 -4.18 -13.47
C THR A 74 13.77 -4.28 -14.97
N PHE A 75 13.63 -3.16 -15.65
CA PHE A 75 13.44 -3.13 -17.09
C PHE A 75 14.62 -3.71 -17.86
N LYS A 76 15.85 -3.31 -17.50
CA LYS A 76 17.09 -3.88 -18.07
C LYS A 76 17.13 -5.41 -17.89
N ASN A 77 16.83 -5.89 -16.69
CA ASN A 77 16.86 -7.34 -16.41
C ASN A 77 15.81 -8.10 -17.22
N ALA A 78 14.63 -7.54 -17.42
CA ALA A 78 13.61 -8.14 -18.29
C ALA A 78 14.10 -8.28 -19.74
N ILE A 79 14.79 -7.28 -20.28
CA ILE A 79 15.37 -7.33 -21.63
C ILE A 79 16.48 -8.40 -21.71
N ILE A 80 17.42 -8.40 -20.76
CA ILE A 80 18.56 -9.33 -20.76
C ILE A 80 18.09 -10.78 -20.65
N ASN A 81 17.12 -11.04 -19.78
CA ASN A 81 16.60 -12.38 -19.52
C ASN A 81 15.47 -12.80 -20.45
N ASN A 82 15.06 -11.94 -21.38
CA ASN A 82 13.93 -12.13 -22.28
C ASN A 82 12.66 -12.55 -21.52
N THR A 83 12.38 -11.85 -20.41
CA THR A 83 11.19 -12.06 -19.58
C THR A 83 10.25 -10.88 -19.69
N GLU A 84 8.99 -11.09 -19.32
CA GLU A 84 8.02 -10.02 -19.24
C GLU A 84 8.40 -9.03 -18.12
N THR A 85 8.13 -7.74 -18.36
CA THR A 85 8.36 -6.71 -17.33
C THR A 85 7.34 -6.85 -16.20
N PRO A 86 7.72 -6.68 -14.93
CA PRO A 86 6.80 -6.75 -13.78
C PRO A 86 5.63 -5.76 -13.84
N VAL A 87 5.80 -4.66 -14.56
CA VAL A 87 4.74 -3.71 -14.89
C VAL A 87 4.72 -3.59 -16.40
N THR A 88 3.65 -4.07 -17.00
CA THR A 88 3.47 -4.11 -18.45
C THR A 88 2.89 -2.80 -18.98
N ILE A 89 2.90 -2.65 -20.30
CA ILE A 89 2.19 -1.54 -20.98
C ILE A 89 0.68 -1.60 -20.72
N LEU A 90 0.12 -2.81 -20.59
CA LEU A 90 -1.30 -3.03 -20.31
C LEU A 90 -1.67 -2.55 -18.91
N ASP A 91 -0.81 -2.78 -17.91
CA ASP A 91 -1.00 -2.24 -16.57
C ASP A 91 -0.98 -0.71 -16.58
N GLY A 92 -0.06 -0.11 -17.33
CA GLY A 92 0.00 1.33 -17.54
C GLY A 92 -1.25 1.88 -18.21
N PHE A 93 -1.73 1.21 -19.23
CA PHE A 93 -2.97 1.58 -19.93
C PHE A 93 -4.18 1.51 -18.99
N ALA A 94 -4.35 0.42 -18.25
CA ALA A 94 -5.45 0.26 -17.30
C ALA A 94 -5.44 1.36 -16.21
N ALA A 95 -4.26 1.72 -15.71
CA ALA A 95 -4.13 2.81 -14.74
C ALA A 95 -4.55 4.17 -15.34
N MET A 96 -4.18 4.45 -16.59
CA MET A 96 -4.57 5.67 -17.30
C MET A 96 -6.07 5.71 -17.60
N GLU A 97 -6.67 4.58 -17.97
CA GLU A 97 -8.11 4.46 -18.19
C GLU A 97 -8.92 4.82 -16.94
N VAL A 98 -8.54 4.26 -15.78
CA VAL A 98 -9.18 4.61 -14.49
C VAL A 98 -8.99 6.09 -14.16
N ALA A 99 -7.80 6.64 -14.38
CA ALA A 99 -7.55 8.08 -14.15
C ALA A 99 -8.44 8.96 -15.04
N HIS A 100 -8.65 8.57 -16.29
CA HIS A 100 -9.53 9.27 -17.24
C HIS A 100 -10.99 9.25 -16.76
N GLN A 101 -11.49 8.09 -16.38
CA GLN A 101 -12.85 7.92 -15.83
C GLN A 101 -13.08 8.80 -14.61
N ILE A 102 -12.09 8.90 -13.72
CA ILE A 102 -12.15 9.78 -12.54
C ILE A 102 -12.24 11.25 -12.96
N LEU A 103 -11.40 11.68 -13.90
CA LEU A 103 -11.39 13.06 -14.41
C LEU A 103 -12.72 13.43 -15.08
N GLU A 104 -13.30 12.53 -15.87
CA GLU A 104 -14.61 12.73 -16.48
C GLU A 104 -15.71 12.93 -15.43
N LYS A 105 -15.73 12.10 -14.37
CA LYS A 105 -16.68 12.25 -13.25
C LYS A 105 -16.53 13.57 -12.50
N ILE A 106 -15.30 14.00 -12.27
CA ILE A 106 -15.00 15.30 -11.64
C ILE A 106 -15.52 16.45 -12.51
N ASN A 107 -15.35 16.37 -13.82
CA ASN A 107 -15.79 17.41 -14.74
C ASN A 107 -17.32 17.44 -14.88
N GLN A 108 -17.99 16.28 -14.90
CA GLN A 108 -19.46 16.18 -14.89
C GLN A 108 -20.09 16.75 -13.61
N GLY A 109 -19.44 16.65 -12.45
CA GLY A 109 -19.92 17.18 -11.18
C GLY A 109 -19.65 18.67 -10.96
N LYS A 110 -19.03 19.35 -11.92
CA LYS A 110 -18.79 20.81 -11.88
C LYS A 110 -19.81 21.62 -12.67
N ALA A 111 -20.83 20.98 -13.26
CA ALA A 111 -21.91 21.62 -14.00
C ALA A 111 -23.06 22.06 -13.07
#